data_767e16b9a269f18d23a9cd0c0e02eb55
#
_entry.id   767e16b9a269f18d23a9cd0c0e02eb55
#
_cell.length_a   1.000
_cell.length_b   1.000
_cell.length_c   1.000
_cell.angle_alpha   90.00
_cell.angle_beta   90.00
_cell.angle_gamma   90.00
#
_symmetry.space_group_name_H-M   'P 1'
#
loop_
_entity.id
_entity.type
_entity.pdbx_description
1 polymer ?
#
loop_
_entity_poly.entity_id
_entity_poly.type
_entity_poly.pdbx_seq_one_letter_code
_entity_poly.pdbx_strand_id
1 'polypeptide(L)'
;IWDAIYLLKVRGAPAIGVAAALGIYLLANRIETEDFEKFYEKFTEYKEYLDSSRPTAVNLSWALKRMDAVAVKAGREEHKTVAKVKEILHDEALQIRAEDVEVCRKIGEFGLELVKPGDGILTHCNAGQLATVKYGTATAPIYLGQERGYNFHVFADETRPLLQGARLTAFELQSSGVDVTLICDNMSATVMKNGWVNAVFVGCDRVAANGDAANKIGTSVVAAVAKYY
;
A
#
# COMPACT_ATOMS: atom_id res chain seq x y z
N ILE A 1 12.42 8.71 -9.56
CA ILE A 1 11.34 7.78 -9.18
C ILE A 1 11.87 6.36 -9.21
N TRP A 2 12.52 5.93 -10.29
CA TRP A 2 13.12 4.59 -10.41
C TRP A 2 13.99 4.26 -9.19
N ASP A 3 14.98 5.11 -8.86
CA ASP A 3 15.85 4.94 -7.69
C ASP A 3 15.08 4.91 -6.36
N ALA A 4 14.01 5.69 -6.25
CA ALA A 4 13.22 5.74 -5.03
C ALA A 4 12.45 4.43 -4.80
N ILE A 5 11.99 3.78 -5.86
CA ILE A 5 11.34 2.47 -5.81
C ILE A 5 12.37 1.37 -5.60
N TYR A 6 13.47 1.38 -6.36
CA TYR A 6 14.53 0.38 -6.28
C TYR A 6 15.19 0.35 -4.89
N LEU A 7 15.52 1.51 -4.32
CA LEU A 7 16.15 1.67 -3.00
C LEU A 7 15.14 1.61 -1.83
N LEU A 8 13.87 1.27 -2.09
CA LEU A 8 12.81 1.18 -1.10
C LEU A 8 12.53 2.49 -0.33
N LYS A 9 12.88 3.65 -0.89
CA LYS A 9 12.47 4.97 -0.37
C LYS A 9 10.95 5.16 -0.56
N VAL A 10 10.41 4.67 -1.68
CA VAL A 10 8.99 4.40 -1.89
C VAL A 10 8.81 2.89 -1.83
N ARG A 11 8.05 2.42 -0.85
CA ARG A 11 7.86 1.00 -0.55
C ARG A 11 6.39 0.72 -0.19
N GLY A 12 5.99 -0.57 -0.22
CA GLY A 12 4.60 -0.99 -0.09
C GLY A 12 3.90 -1.05 -1.44
N ALA A 13 3.16 -2.14 -1.67
CA ALA A 13 2.59 -2.41 -2.99
C ALA A 13 1.69 -1.27 -3.51
N PRO A 14 0.73 -0.72 -2.73
CA PRO A 14 -0.11 0.38 -3.20
C PRO A 14 0.70 1.66 -3.48
N ALA A 15 1.57 2.07 -2.56
CA ALA A 15 2.38 3.28 -2.72
C ALA A 15 3.28 3.21 -3.98
N ILE A 16 3.86 2.04 -4.28
CA ILE A 16 4.67 1.84 -5.48
C ILE A 16 3.81 2.00 -6.75
N GLY A 17 2.60 1.44 -6.77
CA GLY A 17 1.68 1.58 -7.91
C GLY A 17 1.30 3.03 -8.18
N VAL A 18 0.91 3.77 -7.15
CA VAL A 18 0.57 5.20 -7.27
C VAL A 18 1.79 6.03 -7.70
N ALA A 19 2.97 5.75 -7.12
CA ALA A 19 4.21 6.42 -7.51
C ALA A 19 4.59 6.15 -8.97
N ALA A 20 4.33 4.94 -9.47
CA ALA A 20 4.55 4.57 -10.86
C ALA A 20 3.59 5.32 -11.80
N ALA A 21 2.31 5.40 -11.48
CA ALA A 21 1.31 6.13 -12.27
C ALA A 21 1.66 7.62 -12.37
N LEU A 22 1.95 8.27 -11.26
CA LEU A 22 2.40 9.67 -11.23
C LEU A 22 3.74 9.84 -11.97
N GLY A 23 4.66 8.89 -11.81
CA GLY A 23 5.98 8.91 -12.42
C GLY A 23 5.93 8.79 -13.92
N ILE A 24 5.15 7.87 -14.48
CA ILE A 24 5.02 7.72 -15.92
C ILE A 24 4.30 8.93 -16.53
N TYR A 25 3.30 9.51 -15.86
CA TYR A 25 2.71 10.78 -16.29
C TYR A 25 3.74 11.91 -16.36
N LEU A 26 4.57 12.09 -15.33
CA LEU A 26 5.61 13.11 -15.32
C LEU A 26 6.63 12.94 -16.45
N LEU A 27 6.97 11.71 -16.79
CA LEU A 27 7.84 11.39 -17.93
C LEU A 27 7.13 11.65 -19.25
N ALA A 28 5.87 11.23 -19.39
CA ALA A 28 5.07 11.49 -20.58
C ALA A 28 4.94 13.00 -20.88
N ASN A 29 4.79 13.81 -19.82
CA ASN A 29 4.65 15.25 -19.98
C ASN A 29 5.91 15.92 -20.56
N ARG A 30 7.08 15.31 -20.44
CA ARG A 30 8.36 15.78 -21.00
C ARG A 30 8.58 15.41 -22.46
N ILE A 31 7.72 14.57 -23.06
CA ILE A 31 7.86 14.17 -24.46
C ILE A 31 7.34 15.30 -25.35
N GLU A 32 8.24 15.89 -26.16
CA GLU A 32 7.92 17.01 -27.03
C GLU A 32 7.66 16.46 -28.45
N THR A 33 6.41 16.21 -28.79
CA THR A 33 5.93 15.83 -30.11
C THR A 33 4.41 16.01 -30.21
N GLU A 34 3.90 16.23 -31.41
CA GLU A 34 2.47 16.23 -31.72
C GLU A 34 2.03 14.89 -32.38
N ASP A 35 2.98 14.09 -32.81
CA ASP A 35 2.77 12.78 -33.40
C ASP A 35 2.58 11.73 -32.30
N PHE A 36 1.39 11.11 -32.28
CA PHE A 36 1.06 10.15 -31.24
C PHE A 36 1.94 8.89 -31.26
N GLU A 37 2.33 8.39 -32.42
CA GLU A 37 3.15 7.16 -32.49
C GLU A 37 4.57 7.42 -31.97
N LYS A 38 5.16 8.57 -32.24
CA LYS A 38 6.43 8.98 -31.65
C LYS A 38 6.33 9.22 -30.14
N PHE A 39 5.22 9.80 -29.70
CA PHE A 39 4.92 9.93 -28.28
C PHE A 39 4.84 8.55 -27.61
N TYR A 40 4.08 7.63 -28.20
CA TYR A 40 3.84 6.32 -27.64
C TYR A 40 5.10 5.43 -27.60
N GLU A 41 5.95 5.52 -28.61
CA GLU A 41 7.26 4.85 -28.64
C GLU A 41 8.07 5.28 -27.39
N LYS A 42 8.19 6.59 -27.16
CA LYS A 42 8.95 7.12 -26.02
C LYS A 42 8.29 6.83 -24.67
N PHE A 43 6.97 6.90 -24.63
CA PHE A 43 6.19 6.52 -23.47
C PHE A 43 6.43 5.05 -23.08
N THR A 44 6.50 4.16 -24.05
CA THR A 44 6.76 2.73 -23.84
C THR A 44 8.17 2.51 -23.27
N GLU A 45 9.20 3.18 -23.80
CA GLU A 45 10.55 3.13 -23.24
C GLU A 45 10.55 3.54 -21.74
N TYR A 46 9.86 4.61 -21.39
CA TYR A 46 9.77 5.07 -20.01
C TYR A 46 8.99 4.10 -19.12
N LYS A 47 7.93 3.50 -19.65
CA LYS A 47 7.16 2.46 -18.95
C LYS A 47 8.03 1.26 -18.60
N GLU A 48 8.77 0.72 -19.58
CA GLU A 48 9.65 -0.42 -19.40
C GLU A 48 10.79 -0.08 -18.43
N TYR A 49 11.36 1.12 -18.52
CA TYR A 49 12.36 1.59 -17.58
C TYR A 49 11.83 1.62 -16.14
N LEU A 50 10.66 2.19 -15.90
CA LEU A 50 10.08 2.21 -14.55
C LEU A 50 9.74 0.80 -14.04
N ASP A 51 9.20 -0.07 -14.91
CA ASP A 51 8.83 -1.45 -14.54
C ASP A 51 10.04 -2.27 -14.12
N SER A 52 11.21 -2.01 -14.72
CA SER A 52 12.47 -2.67 -14.37
C SER A 52 12.97 -2.39 -12.96
N SER A 53 12.45 -1.35 -12.28
CA SER A 53 12.88 -0.99 -10.92
C SER A 53 12.55 -2.07 -9.89
N ARG A 54 11.44 -2.80 -10.06
CA ARG A 54 11.06 -3.95 -9.23
C ARG A 54 10.22 -4.96 -10.01
N PRO A 55 10.83 -5.87 -10.75
CA PRO A 55 10.14 -6.78 -11.68
C PRO A 55 9.09 -7.70 -11.02
N THR A 56 9.19 -7.92 -9.72
CA THR A 56 8.25 -8.76 -8.94
C THR A 56 7.11 -7.97 -8.27
N ALA A 57 7.14 -6.63 -8.37
CA ALA A 57 6.13 -5.77 -7.73
C ALA A 57 4.87 -5.68 -8.62
N VAL A 58 3.87 -6.50 -8.33
CA VAL A 58 2.63 -6.58 -9.14
C VAL A 58 1.94 -5.23 -9.30
N ASN A 59 1.85 -4.42 -8.24
CA ASN A 59 1.18 -3.13 -8.32
C ASN A 59 1.93 -2.12 -9.19
N LEU A 60 3.26 -2.23 -9.32
CA LEU A 60 4.05 -1.42 -10.24
C LEU A 60 3.59 -1.68 -11.68
N SER A 61 3.70 -2.93 -12.13
CA SER A 61 3.31 -3.34 -13.48
C SER A 61 1.81 -3.13 -13.75
N TRP A 62 0.96 -3.35 -12.75
CA TRP A 62 -0.48 -3.07 -12.86
C TRP A 62 -0.76 -1.61 -13.15
N ALA A 63 -0.19 -0.69 -12.38
CA ALA A 63 -0.41 0.75 -12.58
C ALA A 63 0.13 1.22 -13.93
N LEU A 64 1.33 0.75 -14.32
CA LEU A 64 1.91 1.09 -15.63
C LEU A 64 1.08 0.54 -16.79
N LYS A 65 0.53 -0.69 -16.69
CA LYS A 65 -0.38 -1.26 -17.69
C LYS A 65 -1.70 -0.48 -17.79
N ARG A 66 -2.24 -0.03 -16.66
CA ARG A 66 -3.45 0.79 -16.62
C ARG A 66 -3.22 2.13 -17.32
N MET A 67 -2.11 2.80 -17.03
CA MET A 67 -1.71 4.04 -17.71
C MET A 67 -1.48 3.84 -19.22
N ASP A 68 -0.87 2.73 -19.60
CA ASP A 68 -0.66 2.34 -21.00
C ASP A 68 -1.98 2.15 -21.76
N ALA A 69 -2.91 1.39 -21.18
CA ALA A 69 -4.23 1.17 -21.78
C ALA A 69 -4.99 2.48 -22.02
N VAL A 70 -4.90 3.43 -21.08
CA VAL A 70 -5.52 4.75 -21.21
C VAL A 70 -4.85 5.57 -22.34
N ALA A 71 -3.51 5.53 -22.44
CA ALA A 71 -2.78 6.20 -23.52
C ALA A 71 -3.17 5.64 -24.90
N VAL A 72 -3.21 4.33 -25.05
CA VAL A 72 -3.59 3.64 -26.30
C VAL A 72 -5.03 4.00 -26.67
N LYS A 73 -5.96 3.90 -25.74
CA LYS A 73 -7.38 4.24 -25.99
C LYS A 73 -7.51 5.68 -26.48
N ALA A 74 -6.93 6.64 -25.75
CA ALA A 74 -7.06 8.04 -26.11
C ALA A 74 -6.40 8.38 -27.45
N GLY A 75 -5.20 7.87 -27.72
CA GLY A 75 -4.45 8.21 -28.92
C GLY A 75 -4.84 7.43 -30.18
N ARG A 76 -4.98 6.10 -30.08
CA ARG A 76 -5.24 5.24 -31.24
C ARG A 76 -6.71 5.04 -31.53
N GLU A 77 -7.55 4.87 -30.51
CA GLU A 77 -8.97 4.59 -30.72
C GLU A 77 -9.81 5.86 -30.84
N GLU A 78 -9.53 6.85 -29.98
CA GLU A 78 -10.25 8.11 -29.94
C GLU A 78 -9.58 9.24 -30.74
N HIS A 79 -8.39 9.00 -31.30
CA HIS A 79 -7.61 9.95 -32.11
C HIS A 79 -7.42 11.33 -31.45
N LYS A 80 -7.21 11.36 -30.13
CA LYS A 80 -6.93 12.58 -29.39
C LYS A 80 -5.52 13.11 -29.70
N THR A 81 -5.35 14.41 -29.63
CA THR A 81 -4.02 15.04 -29.71
C THR A 81 -3.11 14.58 -28.55
N VAL A 82 -1.79 14.62 -28.74
CA VAL A 82 -0.83 14.28 -27.70
C VAL A 82 -1.04 15.13 -26.44
N ALA A 83 -1.34 16.41 -26.60
CA ALA A 83 -1.67 17.28 -25.47
C ALA A 83 -2.86 16.74 -24.67
N LYS A 84 -3.93 16.31 -25.35
CA LYS A 84 -5.11 15.74 -24.68
C LYS A 84 -4.83 14.37 -24.06
N VAL A 85 -4.00 13.54 -24.67
CA VAL A 85 -3.54 12.28 -24.07
C VAL A 85 -2.80 12.54 -22.75
N LYS A 86 -1.93 13.54 -22.69
CA LYS A 86 -1.22 13.93 -21.47
C LYS A 86 -2.16 14.38 -20.35
N GLU A 87 -3.21 15.17 -20.68
CA GLU A 87 -4.25 15.54 -19.71
C GLU A 87 -5.00 14.32 -19.17
N ILE A 88 -5.39 13.40 -20.05
CA ILE A 88 -6.07 12.16 -19.66
C ILE A 88 -5.17 11.29 -18.77
N LEU A 89 -3.87 11.19 -19.08
CA LEU A 89 -2.90 10.46 -18.24
C LEU A 89 -2.74 11.13 -16.86
N HIS A 90 -2.77 12.46 -16.78
CA HIS A 90 -2.76 13.18 -15.51
C HIS A 90 -3.97 12.79 -14.65
N ASP A 91 -5.16 12.88 -15.22
CA ASP A 91 -6.40 12.60 -14.51
C ASP A 91 -6.47 11.14 -14.06
N GLU A 92 -6.00 10.21 -14.90
CA GLU A 92 -5.92 8.80 -14.54
C GLU A 92 -4.95 8.53 -13.39
N ALA A 93 -3.79 9.18 -13.37
CA ALA A 93 -2.84 9.04 -12.27
C ALA A 93 -3.43 9.57 -10.94
N LEU A 94 -4.18 10.68 -10.99
CA LEU A 94 -4.90 11.19 -9.82
C LEU A 94 -6.06 10.27 -9.41
N GLN A 95 -6.73 9.65 -10.37
CA GLN A 95 -7.78 8.67 -10.10
C GLN A 95 -7.22 7.44 -9.38
N ILE A 96 -6.10 6.87 -9.84
CA ILE A 96 -5.40 5.75 -9.16
C ILE A 96 -5.07 6.13 -7.71
N ARG A 97 -4.58 7.36 -7.49
CA ARG A 97 -4.31 7.87 -6.15
C ARG A 97 -5.57 7.96 -5.29
N ALA A 98 -6.66 8.47 -5.84
CA ALA A 98 -7.93 8.64 -5.12
C ALA A 98 -8.55 7.28 -4.76
N GLU A 99 -8.49 6.32 -5.69
CA GLU A 99 -8.96 4.96 -5.48
C GLU A 99 -8.21 4.25 -4.34
N ASP A 100 -6.88 4.42 -4.24
CA ASP A 100 -6.09 3.86 -3.15
C ASP A 100 -6.56 4.39 -1.79
N VAL A 101 -6.78 5.71 -1.67
CA VAL A 101 -7.30 6.33 -0.44
C VAL A 101 -8.67 5.75 -0.06
N GLU A 102 -9.57 5.64 -1.04
CA GLU A 102 -10.93 5.16 -0.80
C GLU A 102 -10.96 3.66 -0.43
N VAL A 103 -10.15 2.84 -1.08
CA VAL A 103 -10.01 1.42 -0.75
C VAL A 103 -9.47 1.26 0.69
N CYS A 104 -8.41 1.99 1.05
CA CYS A 104 -7.86 1.96 2.40
C CYS A 104 -8.88 2.44 3.44
N ARG A 105 -9.64 3.50 3.14
CA ARG A 105 -10.70 4.00 4.01
C ARG A 105 -11.79 2.94 4.25
N LYS A 106 -12.25 2.26 3.20
CA LYS A 106 -13.25 1.18 3.31
C LYS A 106 -12.74 0.00 4.12
N ILE A 107 -11.48 -0.41 3.90
CA ILE A 107 -10.84 -1.45 4.72
C ILE A 107 -10.90 -1.05 6.20
N GLY A 108 -10.60 0.22 6.50
CA GLY A 108 -10.66 0.74 7.85
C GLY A 108 -12.08 0.69 8.43
N GLU A 109 -13.09 1.08 7.67
CA GLU A 109 -14.49 1.05 8.11
C GLU A 109 -14.97 -0.36 8.43
N PHE A 110 -14.76 -1.31 7.50
CA PHE A 110 -15.13 -2.70 7.74
C PHE A 110 -14.32 -3.33 8.89
N GLY A 111 -13.04 -2.97 9.03
CA GLY A 111 -12.23 -3.42 10.15
C GLY A 111 -12.73 -2.92 11.50
N LEU A 112 -13.28 -1.70 11.57
CA LEU A 112 -13.87 -1.16 12.79
C LEU A 112 -15.15 -1.89 13.23
N GLU A 113 -15.86 -2.57 12.33
CA GLU A 113 -17.01 -3.38 12.69
C GLU A 113 -16.63 -4.63 13.51
N LEU A 114 -15.34 -5.02 13.48
CA LEU A 114 -14.81 -6.20 14.14
C LEU A 114 -14.26 -5.91 15.54
N VAL A 115 -14.16 -4.65 15.93
CA VAL A 115 -13.50 -4.21 17.18
C VAL A 115 -14.32 -3.16 17.92
N LYS A 116 -13.98 -2.94 19.18
CA LYS A 116 -14.66 -1.99 20.06
C LYS A 116 -13.68 -0.93 20.59
N PRO A 117 -14.17 0.25 21.00
CA PRO A 117 -13.35 1.22 21.72
C PRO A 117 -12.61 0.58 22.91
N GLY A 118 -11.32 0.87 23.04
CA GLY A 118 -10.46 0.34 24.08
C GLY A 118 -9.85 -1.03 23.81
N ASP A 119 -10.19 -1.68 22.71
CA ASP A 119 -9.59 -2.98 22.35
C ASP A 119 -8.08 -2.88 22.16
N GLY A 120 -7.39 -3.96 22.54
CA GLY A 120 -5.99 -4.18 22.18
C GLY A 120 -5.87 -4.81 20.80
N ILE A 121 -5.01 -4.25 19.96
CA ILE A 121 -4.81 -4.71 18.57
C ILE A 121 -3.35 -5.10 18.38
N LEU A 122 -3.10 -6.29 17.82
CA LEU A 122 -1.76 -6.69 17.40
C LEU A 122 -1.63 -6.55 15.89
N THR A 123 -0.50 -6.03 15.43
CA THR A 123 -0.15 -5.96 14.01
C THR A 123 1.28 -6.43 13.75
N HIS A 124 1.53 -6.92 12.54
CA HIS A 124 2.81 -7.48 12.12
C HIS A 124 3.24 -6.88 10.78
N CYS A 125 4.53 -6.59 10.62
CA CYS A 125 5.11 -5.92 9.45
C CYS A 125 4.69 -4.45 9.34
N ASN A 126 4.62 -3.92 8.11
CA ASN A 126 4.12 -2.57 7.85
C ASN A 126 3.14 -2.60 6.67
N ALA A 127 1.87 -2.57 6.99
CA ALA A 127 0.77 -2.36 6.08
C ALA A 127 0.03 -1.06 6.44
N GLY A 128 0.79 -0.02 6.72
CA GLY A 128 0.37 1.27 7.22
C GLY A 128 0.42 2.40 6.19
N GLN A 129 0.34 3.63 6.66
CA GLN A 129 0.33 4.84 5.81
C GLN A 129 1.58 4.96 4.93
N LEU A 130 2.74 4.52 5.43
CA LEU A 130 3.99 4.52 4.66
C LEU A 130 4.00 3.49 3.51
N ALA A 131 2.99 2.63 3.43
CA ALA A 131 2.84 1.62 2.38
C ALA A 131 1.71 1.93 1.37
N THR A 132 0.95 3.00 1.59
CA THR A 132 -0.21 3.43 0.79
C THR A 132 -0.18 4.94 0.59
N VAL A 133 -1.25 5.52 0.05
CA VAL A 133 -1.41 6.99 0.00
C VAL A 133 -1.88 7.53 1.33
N LYS A 134 -2.83 6.84 2.00
CA LYS A 134 -3.39 7.25 3.29
C LYS A 134 -3.97 6.03 4.02
N TYR A 135 -3.99 6.06 5.34
CA TYR A 135 -4.55 5.07 6.27
C TYR A 135 -3.79 3.73 6.37
N GLY A 136 -3.11 3.27 5.33
CA GLY A 136 -2.65 1.89 5.26
C GLY A 136 -3.78 0.92 4.93
N THR A 137 -3.48 -0.37 4.99
CA THR A 137 -4.48 -1.43 4.88
C THR A 137 -4.79 -2.04 6.26
N ALA A 138 -3.90 -2.86 6.83
CA ALA A 138 -4.09 -3.45 8.15
C ALA A 138 -4.17 -2.40 9.27
N THR A 139 -3.51 -1.25 9.13
CA THR A 139 -3.57 -0.17 10.11
C THR A 139 -4.76 0.80 9.88
N ALA A 140 -5.48 0.67 8.76
CA ALA A 140 -6.60 1.57 8.47
C ALA A 140 -7.70 1.58 9.57
N PRO A 141 -8.10 0.43 10.16
CA PRO A 141 -9.02 0.44 11.30
C PRO A 141 -8.46 1.20 12.51
N ILE A 142 -7.14 1.11 12.72
CA ILE A 142 -6.47 1.79 13.84
C ILE A 142 -6.55 3.31 13.66
N TYR A 143 -6.22 3.82 12.46
CA TYR A 143 -6.27 5.26 12.18
C TYR A 143 -7.69 5.81 12.22
N LEU A 144 -8.66 5.14 11.61
CA LEU A 144 -10.05 5.56 11.67
C LEU A 144 -10.62 5.47 13.09
N GLY A 145 -10.22 4.45 13.85
CA GLY A 145 -10.57 4.34 15.26
C GLY A 145 -10.00 5.50 16.08
N GLN A 146 -8.75 5.87 15.85
CA GLN A 146 -8.12 7.03 16.47
C GLN A 146 -8.87 8.34 16.16
N GLU A 147 -9.22 8.57 14.87
CA GLU A 147 -10.03 9.73 14.46
C GLU A 147 -11.41 9.76 15.15
N ARG A 148 -11.96 8.60 15.52
CA ARG A 148 -13.26 8.44 16.20
C ARG A 148 -13.17 8.32 17.73
N GLY A 149 -11.97 8.44 18.30
CA GLY A 149 -11.75 8.37 19.74
C GLY A 149 -11.86 6.97 20.35
N TYR A 150 -11.55 5.92 19.58
CA TYR A 150 -11.63 4.54 20.07
C TYR A 150 -10.54 4.20 21.08
N ASN A 151 -9.44 4.95 21.14
CA ASN A 151 -8.34 4.77 22.10
C ASN A 151 -7.82 3.32 22.16
N PHE A 152 -7.49 2.76 21.00
CA PHE A 152 -6.87 1.44 20.92
C PHE A 152 -5.51 1.42 21.57
N HIS A 153 -5.14 0.28 22.20
CA HIS A 153 -3.76 -0.02 22.52
C HIS A 153 -3.19 -0.98 21.46
N VAL A 154 -2.15 -0.56 20.75
CA VAL A 154 -1.60 -1.33 19.63
C VAL A 154 -0.28 -1.99 20.01
N PHE A 155 -0.18 -3.31 19.83
CA PHE A 155 1.06 -4.06 19.91
C PHE A 155 1.61 -4.24 18.50
N ALA A 156 2.79 -3.70 18.24
CA ALA A 156 3.47 -3.83 16.96
C ALA A 156 4.65 -4.80 17.09
N ASP A 157 4.58 -5.95 16.42
CA ASP A 157 5.71 -6.85 16.29
C ASP A 157 6.87 -6.16 15.59
N GLU A 158 8.12 -6.31 16.08
CA GLU A 158 9.30 -5.73 15.46
C GLU A 158 9.52 -6.17 14.01
N THR A 159 9.10 -7.37 13.68
CA THR A 159 9.14 -8.00 12.35
C THR A 159 10.58 -8.26 11.86
N ARG A 160 11.24 -9.25 12.45
CA ARG A 160 12.54 -9.72 11.98
C ARG A 160 12.42 -10.32 10.57
N PRO A 161 13.49 -10.29 9.72
CA PRO A 161 14.79 -9.69 9.99
C PRO A 161 14.90 -8.20 9.64
N LEU A 162 13.99 -7.62 8.81
CA LEU A 162 14.12 -6.25 8.29
C LEU A 162 13.50 -5.18 9.19
N LEU A 163 12.83 -5.57 10.27
CA LEU A 163 12.30 -4.70 11.31
C LEU A 163 11.27 -3.67 10.79
N GLN A 164 10.40 -4.05 9.86
CA GLN A 164 9.38 -3.15 9.33
C GLN A 164 8.40 -2.67 10.41
N GLY A 165 8.06 -3.54 11.37
CA GLY A 165 7.23 -3.16 12.51
C GLY A 165 7.91 -2.13 13.41
N ALA A 166 9.16 -2.38 13.78
CA ALA A 166 9.92 -1.47 14.64
C ALA A 166 10.24 -0.13 13.94
N ARG A 167 10.68 -0.20 12.68
CA ARG A 167 11.19 0.98 11.96
C ARG A 167 10.08 1.84 11.34
N LEU A 168 8.96 1.25 10.99
CA LEU A 168 7.91 1.93 10.23
C LEU A 168 6.59 1.95 11.00
N THR A 169 6.03 0.79 11.38
CA THR A 169 4.69 0.73 12.00
C THR A 169 4.65 1.42 13.35
N ALA A 170 5.59 1.15 14.24
CA ALA A 170 5.67 1.82 15.54
C ALA A 170 5.86 3.33 15.37
N PHE A 171 6.72 3.75 14.45
CA PHE A 171 6.96 5.16 14.15
C PHE A 171 5.69 5.86 13.62
N GLU A 172 5.02 5.31 12.60
CA GLU A 172 3.85 5.97 12.00
C GLU A 172 2.66 6.06 12.97
N LEU A 173 2.43 4.99 13.76
CA LEU A 173 1.35 4.97 14.76
C LEU A 173 1.62 5.97 15.89
N GLN A 174 2.83 5.97 16.45
CA GLN A 174 3.22 6.93 17.49
C GLN A 174 3.13 8.37 16.98
N SER A 175 3.61 8.64 15.75
CA SER A 175 3.55 9.97 15.14
C SER A 175 2.10 10.46 14.92
N SER A 176 1.15 9.54 14.85
CA SER A 176 -0.29 9.83 14.71
C SER A 176 -1.03 9.85 16.05
N GLY A 177 -0.33 9.80 17.19
CA GLY A 177 -0.92 9.84 18.52
C GLY A 177 -1.60 8.54 18.96
N VAL A 178 -1.36 7.43 18.26
CA VAL A 178 -1.86 6.10 18.66
C VAL A 178 -1.00 5.58 19.80
N ASP A 179 -1.62 5.03 20.84
CA ASP A 179 -0.93 4.32 21.92
C ASP A 179 -0.38 2.99 21.38
N VAL A 180 0.95 2.91 21.25
CA VAL A 180 1.63 1.77 20.63
C VAL A 180 2.77 1.24 21.49
N THR A 181 2.80 -0.07 21.68
CA THR A 181 3.90 -0.81 22.30
C THR A 181 4.61 -1.65 21.25
N LEU A 182 5.89 -1.38 21.04
CA LEU A 182 6.76 -2.24 20.22
C LEU A 182 7.16 -3.48 21.01
N ILE A 183 6.97 -4.66 20.41
CA ILE A 183 7.33 -5.95 21.02
C ILE A 183 8.22 -6.78 20.09
N CYS A 184 8.99 -7.70 20.67
CA CYS A 184 9.69 -8.73 19.88
C CYS A 184 8.66 -9.72 19.28
N ASP A 185 8.95 -10.27 18.10
CA ASP A 185 8.02 -11.17 17.39
C ASP A 185 7.56 -12.38 18.23
N ASN A 186 8.43 -12.89 19.09
CA ASN A 186 8.10 -14.02 19.97
C ASN A 186 7.26 -13.63 21.20
N MET A 187 7.02 -12.34 21.44
CA MET A 187 6.20 -11.85 22.55
C MET A 187 4.70 -11.81 22.24
N SER A 188 4.30 -12.01 20.97
CA SER A 188 2.90 -12.03 20.55
C SER A 188 2.06 -13.03 21.37
N ALA A 189 2.64 -14.20 21.69
CA ALA A 189 2.00 -15.18 22.57
C ALA A 189 1.78 -14.65 23.99
N THR A 190 2.70 -13.88 24.54
CA THR A 190 2.61 -13.34 25.90
C THR A 190 1.49 -12.31 26.01
N VAL A 191 1.41 -11.36 25.08
CA VAL A 191 0.37 -10.33 25.10
C VAL A 191 -1.02 -10.91 24.86
N MET A 192 -1.14 -11.95 24.01
CA MET A 192 -2.41 -12.66 23.80
C MET A 192 -2.82 -13.48 25.02
N LYS A 193 -1.89 -14.25 25.63
CA LYS A 193 -2.12 -15.01 26.86
C LYS A 193 -2.63 -14.14 28.00
N ASN A 194 -2.12 -12.90 28.11
CA ASN A 194 -2.53 -11.97 29.15
C ASN A 194 -3.91 -11.33 28.89
N GLY A 195 -4.55 -11.62 27.74
CA GLY A 195 -5.83 -11.03 27.36
C GLY A 195 -5.73 -9.56 26.94
N TRP A 196 -4.52 -9.10 26.55
CA TRP A 196 -4.31 -7.71 26.15
C TRP A 196 -4.60 -7.46 24.67
N VAL A 197 -4.82 -8.51 23.87
CA VAL A 197 -5.11 -8.44 22.44
C VAL A 197 -6.49 -9.00 22.18
N ASN A 198 -7.35 -8.21 21.54
CA ASN A 198 -8.72 -8.59 21.16
C ASN A 198 -8.82 -8.90 19.66
N ALA A 199 -7.96 -8.30 18.85
CA ALA A 199 -7.91 -8.52 17.41
C ALA A 199 -6.49 -8.47 16.86
N VAL A 200 -6.26 -9.17 15.74
CA VAL A 200 -5.01 -9.14 14.99
C VAL A 200 -5.32 -8.64 13.57
N PHE A 201 -4.73 -7.51 13.18
CA PHE A 201 -4.81 -6.99 11.83
C PHE A 201 -3.45 -7.07 11.14
N VAL A 202 -3.37 -7.83 10.06
CA VAL A 202 -2.17 -7.97 9.24
C VAL A 202 -2.50 -7.72 7.77
N GLY A 203 -1.52 -7.26 7.00
CA GLY A 203 -1.65 -7.17 5.55
C GLY A 203 -1.54 -8.54 4.89
N CYS A 204 -1.55 -8.54 3.56
CA CYS A 204 -1.24 -9.72 2.75
C CYS A 204 -0.47 -9.31 1.49
N ASP A 205 0.49 -10.16 1.09
CA ASP A 205 1.20 -10.00 -0.18
C ASP A 205 0.39 -10.64 -1.32
N ARG A 206 -0.32 -11.73 -1.02
CA ARG A 206 -1.18 -12.46 -1.97
C ARG A 206 -2.36 -13.09 -1.24
N VAL A 207 -3.49 -13.14 -1.93
CA VAL A 207 -4.68 -13.89 -1.51
C VAL A 207 -5.09 -14.83 -2.64
N ALA A 208 -5.21 -16.12 -2.35
CA ALA A 208 -5.69 -17.11 -3.30
C ALA A 208 -7.21 -17.08 -3.40
N ALA A 209 -7.76 -17.70 -4.46
CA ALA A 209 -9.21 -17.72 -4.69
C ALA A 209 -10.00 -18.43 -3.55
N ASN A 210 -9.37 -19.34 -2.82
CA ASN A 210 -9.95 -20.01 -1.66
C ASN A 210 -9.83 -19.23 -0.34
N GLY A 211 -9.22 -18.01 -0.39
CA GLY A 211 -9.01 -17.17 0.78
C GLY A 211 -7.69 -17.38 1.52
N ASP A 212 -6.86 -18.35 1.13
CA ASP A 212 -5.52 -18.49 1.72
C ASP A 212 -4.69 -17.26 1.44
N ALA A 213 -3.99 -16.76 2.45
CA ALA A 213 -3.17 -15.57 2.37
C ALA A 213 -1.69 -15.87 2.62
N ALA A 214 -0.83 -15.34 1.75
CA ALA A 214 0.61 -15.28 1.99
C ALA A 214 0.98 -13.86 2.42
N ASN A 215 1.80 -13.75 3.46
CA ASN A 215 2.24 -12.48 4.00
C ASN A 215 3.68 -12.55 4.53
N LYS A 216 4.12 -11.49 5.16
CA LYS A 216 5.41 -11.38 5.83
C LYS A 216 5.68 -12.59 6.74
N ILE A 217 6.94 -13.07 6.69
CA ILE A 217 7.42 -14.12 7.60
C ILE A 217 7.08 -13.78 9.06
N GLY A 218 6.59 -14.77 9.81
CA GLY A 218 6.08 -14.61 11.17
C GLY A 218 4.54 -14.56 11.25
N THR A 219 3.84 -14.14 10.20
CA THR A 219 2.36 -14.03 10.21
C THR A 219 1.67 -15.37 10.54
N SER A 220 2.15 -16.49 10.01
CA SER A 220 1.59 -17.81 10.31
C SER A 220 1.74 -18.19 11.80
N VAL A 221 2.84 -17.79 12.43
CA VAL A 221 3.05 -17.99 13.87
C VAL A 221 2.05 -17.15 14.66
N VAL A 222 1.92 -15.86 14.33
CA VAL A 222 0.94 -14.97 14.96
C VAL A 222 -0.47 -15.52 14.82
N ALA A 223 -0.86 -15.99 13.63
CA ALA A 223 -2.18 -16.57 13.38
C ALA A 223 -2.42 -17.84 14.19
N ALA A 224 -1.42 -18.73 14.29
CA ALA A 224 -1.52 -19.95 15.10
C ALA A 224 -1.68 -19.62 16.59
N VAL A 225 -0.93 -18.66 17.10
CA VAL A 225 -1.00 -18.21 18.49
C VAL A 225 -2.35 -17.51 18.77
N ALA A 226 -2.82 -16.65 17.84
CA ALA A 226 -4.12 -16.01 17.97
C ALA A 226 -5.28 -17.01 17.99
N LYS A 227 -5.18 -18.09 17.20
CA LYS A 227 -6.18 -19.17 17.22
C LYS A 227 -6.15 -19.97 18.53
N TYR A 228 -4.98 -20.10 19.15
CA TYR A 228 -4.82 -20.86 20.39
C TYR A 228 -5.40 -20.11 21.60
N TYR A 229 -5.19 -18.80 21.70
CA TYR A 229 -5.63 -17.96 22.82
C TYR A 229 -6.98 -17.27 22.55
#